data_5daa7e1b130a56b3056edc92be3759e0
#
_entry.id   5daa7e1b130a56b3056edc92be3759e0
#
_cell.length_a   1.000
_cell.length_b   1.000
_cell.length_c   1.000
_cell.angle_alpha   90.00
_cell.angle_beta   90.00
_cell.angle_gamma   90.00
#
_symmetry.space_group_name_H-M   'P 1'
#
loop_
_entity.id
_entity.type
_entity.pdbx_description
1 polymer ?
#
loop_
_entity_poly.entity_id
_entity_poly.type
_entity_poly.pdbx_seq_one_letter_code
_entity_poly.pdbx_strand_id
1 'polypeptide(L)' 'MTTGDVSLLLGALADPTRQQVVQLLSVGPRRAGELASASGTSAPTMSRHLRVLLEAGIVVDERPAQDARARVFRLRPESI' A
#
# COMPACT_ATOMS: atom_id res chain seq x y z
N MET A 1 16.41 3.99 -14.50
CA MET A 1 15.26 3.11 -14.22
C MET A 1 15.28 1.92 -15.14
N THR A 2 15.08 0.74 -14.61
CA THR A 2 15.09 -0.49 -15.41
C THR A 2 13.69 -0.83 -15.87
N THR A 3 13.60 -1.67 -16.91
CA THR A 3 12.32 -2.18 -17.40
C THR A 3 11.58 -2.94 -16.30
N GLY A 4 12.32 -3.65 -15.44
CA GLY A 4 11.71 -4.39 -14.33
C GLY A 4 10.96 -3.50 -13.36
N ASP A 5 11.51 -2.31 -13.09
CA ASP A 5 10.85 -1.36 -12.18
C ASP A 5 9.51 -0.90 -12.76
N VAL A 6 9.47 -0.63 -14.04
CA VAL A 6 8.23 -0.23 -14.71
C VAL A 6 7.21 -1.36 -14.69
N SER A 7 7.66 -2.58 -14.93
CA SER A 7 6.78 -3.75 -14.91
C SER A 7 6.17 -3.97 -13.52
N LEU A 8 6.97 -3.81 -12.46
CA LEU A 8 6.49 -3.94 -11.10
C LEU A 8 5.43 -2.88 -10.80
N LEU A 9 5.69 -1.66 -11.22
CA LEU A 9 4.76 -0.55 -10.99
C LEU A 9 3.44 -0.79 -11.69
N LEU A 10 3.48 -1.15 -12.97
CA LEU A 10 2.27 -1.39 -13.75
C LEU A 10 1.50 -2.58 -13.21
N GLY A 11 2.21 -3.65 -12.84
CA GLY A 11 1.58 -4.84 -12.26
C GLY A 11 0.89 -4.53 -10.94
N ALA A 12 1.53 -3.75 -10.08
CA ALA A 12 0.95 -3.39 -8.80
C ALA A 12 -0.33 -2.58 -8.98
N LEU A 13 -0.39 -1.73 -10.00
CA LEU A 13 -1.55 -0.87 -10.25
C LEU A 13 -2.61 -1.50 -11.15
N ALA A 14 -2.41 -2.75 -11.60
CA ALA A 14 -3.37 -3.42 -12.45
C ALA A 14 -4.57 -3.99 -11.68
N ASP A 15 -4.45 -4.16 -10.37
CA ASP A 15 -5.51 -4.75 -9.56
C ASP A 15 -6.45 -3.66 -9.03
N PRO A 16 -7.79 -3.82 -9.18
CA PRO A 16 -8.73 -2.80 -8.72
C PRO A 16 -8.66 -2.50 -7.22
N THR A 17 -8.42 -3.53 -6.39
CA THR A 17 -8.30 -3.31 -4.94
C THR A 17 -7.08 -2.49 -4.61
N ARG A 18 -5.95 -2.76 -5.28
CA ARG A 18 -4.75 -1.98 -5.06
C ARG A 18 -4.91 -0.54 -5.55
N GLN A 19 -5.63 -0.32 -6.65
CA GLN A 19 -5.97 1.03 -7.09
C GLN A 19 -6.77 1.77 -6.02
N GLN A 20 -7.74 1.09 -5.41
CA GLN A 20 -8.53 1.67 -4.34
C GLN A 20 -7.68 2.03 -3.13
N VAL A 21 -6.73 1.17 -2.77
CA VAL A 21 -5.80 1.45 -1.67
C VAL A 21 -5.00 2.71 -1.96
N VAL A 22 -4.49 2.85 -3.17
CA VAL A 22 -3.73 4.05 -3.54
C VAL A 22 -4.61 5.30 -3.42
N GLN A 23 -5.86 5.22 -3.86
CA GLN A 23 -6.79 6.34 -3.73
C GLN A 23 -7.04 6.71 -2.27
N LEU A 24 -7.24 5.70 -1.41
CA LEU A 24 -7.45 5.93 0.01
C LEU A 24 -6.22 6.58 0.65
N LEU A 25 -5.04 6.11 0.29
CA LEU A 25 -3.79 6.63 0.85
C LEU A 25 -3.46 8.02 0.30
N SER A 26 -4.04 8.42 -0.82
CA SER A 26 -3.84 9.77 -1.33
C SER A 26 -4.49 10.82 -0.43
N VAL A 27 -5.47 10.41 0.36
CA VAL A 27 -6.12 11.29 1.34
C VAL A 27 -5.28 11.41 2.61
N GLY A 28 -4.61 10.35 3.00
CA GLY A 28 -3.76 10.35 4.19
C GLY A 28 -3.37 8.94 4.59
N PRO A 29 -2.42 8.82 5.53
CA PRO A 29 -1.95 7.51 5.99
C PRO A 29 -3.07 6.70 6.66
N ARG A 30 -2.97 5.38 6.57
CA ARG A 30 -3.98 4.49 7.15
C ARG A 30 -3.34 3.19 7.62
N ARG A 31 -3.96 2.54 8.58
CA ARG A 31 -3.58 1.22 9.04
C ARG A 31 -4.13 0.15 8.10
N ALA A 32 -3.49 -1.01 8.09
CA ALA A 32 -3.91 -2.13 7.24
C ALA A 32 -5.38 -2.52 7.50
N GLY A 33 -5.78 -2.55 8.77
CA GLY A 33 -7.16 -2.88 9.12
C GLY A 33 -8.18 -1.89 8.55
N GLU A 34 -7.82 -0.61 8.54
CA GLU A 34 -8.68 0.41 7.96
C GLU A 34 -8.80 0.23 6.45
N LEU A 35 -7.69 -0.10 5.80
CA LEU A 35 -7.68 -0.34 4.36
C LEU A 35 -8.49 -1.58 4.00
N ALA A 36 -8.36 -2.65 4.79
CA ALA A 36 -9.12 -3.87 4.56
C ALA A 36 -10.62 -3.61 4.72
N SER A 37 -10.99 -2.91 5.76
CA SER A 37 -12.39 -2.59 6.03
C SER A 37 -12.98 -1.73 4.91
N ALA A 38 -12.27 -0.69 4.52
CA ALA A 38 -12.74 0.23 3.48
C ALA A 38 -12.84 -0.44 2.10
N SER A 39 -12.02 -1.46 1.87
CA SER A 39 -11.98 -2.17 0.58
C SER A 39 -12.84 -3.42 0.57
N GLY A 40 -13.46 -3.76 1.69
CA GLY A 40 -14.30 -4.96 1.77
C GLY A 40 -13.53 -6.25 1.61
N THR A 41 -12.27 -6.30 2.07
CA THR A 41 -11.44 -7.47 1.93
C THR A 41 -10.91 -7.92 3.29
N SER A 42 -10.43 -9.15 3.37
CA SER A 42 -9.92 -9.69 4.62
C SER A 42 -8.54 -9.13 4.93
N ALA A 43 -8.15 -9.20 6.20
CA ALA A 43 -6.83 -8.74 6.62
C ALA A 43 -5.69 -9.49 5.91
N PRO A 44 -5.72 -10.83 5.78
CA PRO A 44 -4.67 -11.52 5.05
C PRO A 44 -4.57 -11.11 3.58
N THR A 45 -5.71 -10.91 2.93
CA THR A 45 -5.73 -10.48 1.54
C THR A 45 -5.18 -9.07 1.41
N MET A 46 -5.57 -8.16 2.31
CA MET A 46 -5.04 -6.81 2.29
C MET A 46 -3.53 -6.81 2.54
N SER A 47 -3.03 -7.67 3.42
CA SER A 47 -1.59 -7.77 3.66
C SER A 47 -0.83 -8.15 2.39
N ARG A 48 -1.39 -9.03 1.57
CA ARG A 48 -0.77 -9.39 0.29
C ARG A 48 -0.74 -8.21 -0.67
N HIS A 49 -1.85 -7.48 -0.75
CA HIS A 49 -1.91 -6.29 -1.60
C HIS A 49 -0.90 -5.24 -1.16
N LEU A 50 -0.78 -5.01 0.15
CA LEU A 50 0.16 -4.04 0.67
C LEU A 50 1.60 -4.47 0.40
N ARG A 51 1.89 -5.77 0.47
CA ARG A 51 3.23 -6.26 0.15
C ARG A 51 3.58 -5.96 -1.30
N VAL A 52 2.65 -6.17 -2.23
CA VAL A 52 2.89 -5.86 -3.64
C VAL A 52 3.19 -4.38 -3.82
N LEU A 53 2.41 -3.52 -3.16
CA LEU A 53 2.60 -2.07 -3.24
C LEU A 53 3.92 -1.62 -2.62
N LEU A 54 4.32 -2.26 -1.51
CA LEU A 54 5.61 -1.97 -0.88
C LEU A 54 6.76 -2.37 -1.78
N GLU A 55 6.69 -3.55 -2.39
CA GLU A 55 7.74 -4.04 -3.27
C GLU A 55 7.87 -3.20 -4.54
N ALA A 56 6.75 -2.66 -5.01
CA ALA A 56 6.76 -1.78 -6.17
C ALA A 56 7.21 -0.36 -5.85
N GLY A 57 7.42 -0.05 -4.57
CA GLY A 57 7.86 1.28 -4.16
C GLY A 57 6.78 2.35 -4.21
N ILE A 58 5.52 1.95 -4.28
CA ILE A 58 4.40 2.89 -4.32
C ILE A 58 4.03 3.35 -2.91
N VAL A 59 4.17 2.45 -1.94
CA VAL A 59 3.75 2.64 -0.57
C VAL A 59 4.95 2.43 0.35
N VAL A 60 5.00 3.16 1.45
CA VAL A 60 5.95 2.92 2.53
C VAL A 60 5.16 2.67 3.80
N ASP A 61 5.79 2.00 4.77
CA ASP A 61 5.17 1.76 6.06
C ASP A 61 6.00 2.39 7.15
N GLU A 62 5.33 2.82 8.20
CA GLU A 62 5.95 3.42 9.36
C GLU A 62 5.38 2.78 10.62
N ARG A 63 6.25 2.56 11.62
CA ARG A 63 5.83 2.05 12.92
C ARG A 63 6.22 3.07 13.97
N PRO A 64 5.24 3.55 14.76
CA PRO A 64 5.56 4.46 15.86
C PRO A 64 6.51 3.78 16.84
N ALA A 65 7.44 4.56 17.40
CA ALA A 65 8.42 4.03 18.34
C ALA A 65 7.77 3.40 19.56
N GLN A 66 6.62 3.92 19.97
CA GLN A 66 5.95 3.46 21.19
C GLN A 66 5.10 2.22 20.98
N ASP A 67 4.68 1.93 19.74
CA ASP A 67 3.78 0.81 19.49
C ASP A 67 4.00 0.27 18.09
N ALA A 68 4.74 -0.83 18.01
CA ALA A 68 5.04 -1.48 16.74
C ALA A 68 3.78 -2.05 16.06
N ARG A 69 2.69 -2.24 16.83
CA ARG A 69 1.45 -2.75 16.27
C ARG A 69 0.63 -1.68 15.54
N ALA A 70 0.99 -0.43 15.73
CA ALA A 70 0.29 0.68 15.07
C ALA A 70 0.94 1.02 13.73
N ARG A 71 1.30 0.01 12.96
CA ARG A 71 1.91 0.16 11.64
C ARG A 71 0.97 0.91 10.72
N VAL A 72 1.50 1.95 10.09
CA VAL A 72 0.74 2.84 9.22
C VAL A 72 1.35 2.82 7.82
N PHE A 73 0.51 2.81 6.81
CA PHE A 73 0.93 2.85 5.41
C PHE A 73 0.61 4.20 4.81
N ARG A 74 1.50 4.68 3.94
CA ARG A 74 1.29 5.93 3.21
C ARG A 74 1.94 5.85 1.85
N LEU A 75 1.54 6.73 0.94
CA LEU A 75 2.18 6.79 -0.37
C LEU A 75 3.59 7.31 -0.25
N ARG A 76 4.48 6.77 -1.07
CA ARG A 76 5.85 7.27 -1.17
C ARG A 76 5.83 8.55 -2.00
N PRO A 77 6.30 9.68 -1.45
CA PRO A 77 6.20 10.96 -2.18
C PRO A 77 6.93 10.96 -3.52
N GLU A 78 8.04 10.24 -3.62
CA GLU A 78 8.83 10.21 -4.86
C GLU A 78 8.22 9.35 -5.95
N SER A 79 7.17 8.60 -5.66
CA SER A 79 6.55 7.70 -6.64
C SER A 79 5.60 8.40 -7.56
N ILE A 80 5.24 9.60 -7.23
CA ILE A 80 4.22 10.36 -7.96
C ILE A 80 4.74 11.76 -8.39
#